data_2022a23196baffcdb98c2010e83112d9
#
_entry.id   2022a23196baffcdb98c2010e83112d9
#
_cell.length_a   1.000
_cell.length_b   1.000
_cell.length_c   1.000
_cell.angle_alpha   90.00
_cell.angle_beta   90.00
_cell.angle_gamma   90.00
#
_symmetry.space_group_name_H-M   'P 1'
#
loop_
_entity.id
_entity.type
_entity.pdbx_description
1 polymer ?
#
loop_
_entity_poly.entity_id
_entity_poly.type
_entity_poly.pdbx_seq_one_letter_code
_entity_poly.pdbx_strand_id
1 'polypeptide(L)'
;QVQQGKSEVSAKLVNGVSFLLKKCGVTVITGEAILKPDRVVECGGVAYTGKNVVIATGSVPMMIPVPGHEYCIDSTGALALPELPASMVVMGGGVIGLELACAFAAFGTKITVVEMLPELLPREQKEAVRVLTREMKKLGISMKTGAKMLRVEKNGELLRAVYELKGAEEAVDCEQVLMAAGRRTNLSGIDAQALGLALDQKKCIVVDDHMRTNLPGVYAIGDVVGGYQLAHAAYAEGEAALADILGEDKPYGTMPVPVCTYTLPVLASVGLTTEAAEAAGYEPVLGAFDYGANGMALAEGAVGRVFVVADKNTTKTLGVSIVGENSAEMIAFATAAVAEGWTTEQWEK
;
A
#
# COMPACT_ATOMS: atom_id res chain seq x y z
N GLN A 1 -3.63 14.14 -22.34
CA GLN A 1 -3.01 12.85 -22.71
C GLN A 1 -2.92 11.90 -21.51
N VAL A 2 -2.35 12.30 -20.35
CA VAL A 2 -2.17 11.42 -19.15
C VAL A 2 -3.50 10.88 -18.65
N GLN A 3 -4.51 11.73 -18.47
CA GLN A 3 -5.84 11.32 -18.01
C GLN A 3 -6.53 10.37 -18.99
N GLN A 4 -6.37 10.63 -20.29
CA GLN A 4 -6.90 9.75 -21.33
C GLN A 4 -6.22 8.38 -21.30
N GLY A 5 -4.87 8.34 -21.27
CA GLY A 5 -4.12 7.07 -21.19
C GLY A 5 -4.48 6.25 -19.95
N LYS A 6 -4.60 6.91 -18.77
CA LYS A 6 -5.08 6.25 -17.54
C LYS A 6 -6.48 5.63 -17.75
N SER A 7 -7.41 6.36 -18.33
CA SER A 7 -8.79 5.89 -18.54
C SER A 7 -8.84 4.72 -19.53
N GLU A 8 -8.05 4.74 -20.59
CA GLU A 8 -7.95 3.66 -21.59
C GLU A 8 -7.39 2.38 -20.95
N VAL A 9 -6.32 2.48 -20.16
CA VAL A 9 -5.74 1.33 -19.44
C VAL A 9 -6.74 0.76 -18.44
N SER A 10 -7.38 1.60 -17.64
CA SER A 10 -8.39 1.18 -16.67
C SER A 10 -9.56 0.47 -17.35
N ALA A 11 -10.10 1.04 -18.42
CA ALA A 11 -11.19 0.44 -19.17
C ALA A 11 -10.82 -0.93 -19.78
N LYS A 12 -9.60 -1.06 -20.29
CA LYS A 12 -9.10 -2.34 -20.83
C LYS A 12 -9.04 -3.42 -19.74
N LEU A 13 -8.55 -3.09 -18.53
CA LEU A 13 -8.47 -4.02 -17.42
C LEU A 13 -9.86 -4.41 -16.91
N VAL A 14 -10.77 -3.45 -16.76
CA VAL A 14 -12.16 -3.69 -16.33
C VAL A 14 -12.89 -4.61 -17.34
N ASN A 15 -12.71 -4.37 -18.63
CA ASN A 15 -13.28 -5.22 -19.67
C ASN A 15 -12.72 -6.64 -19.63
N GLY A 16 -11.41 -6.80 -19.35
CA GLY A 16 -10.77 -8.10 -19.18
C GLY A 16 -11.37 -8.89 -18.01
N VAL A 17 -11.52 -8.26 -16.86
CA VAL A 17 -12.17 -8.88 -15.68
C VAL A 17 -13.62 -9.25 -15.98
N SER A 18 -14.39 -8.34 -16.59
CA SER A 18 -15.80 -8.59 -16.97
C SER A 18 -15.93 -9.78 -17.92
N PHE A 19 -15.01 -9.90 -18.88
CA PHE A 19 -14.97 -11.04 -19.80
C PHE A 19 -14.70 -12.35 -19.05
N LEU A 20 -13.74 -12.37 -18.12
CA LEU A 20 -13.41 -13.57 -17.32
C LEU A 20 -14.58 -14.00 -16.46
N LEU A 21 -15.22 -13.08 -15.74
CA LEU A 21 -16.40 -13.37 -14.92
C LEU A 21 -17.51 -13.99 -15.75
N LYS A 22 -17.83 -13.41 -16.93
CA LYS A 22 -18.83 -13.94 -17.85
C LYS A 22 -18.45 -15.34 -18.37
N LYS A 23 -17.19 -15.54 -18.76
CA LYS A 23 -16.67 -16.83 -19.23
C LYS A 23 -16.80 -17.93 -18.17
N CYS A 24 -16.57 -17.58 -16.90
CA CYS A 24 -16.67 -18.49 -15.77
C CYS A 24 -18.11 -18.66 -15.24
N GLY A 25 -19.12 -18.06 -15.88
CA GLY A 25 -20.53 -18.18 -15.47
C GLY A 25 -20.86 -17.46 -14.17
N VAL A 26 -20.05 -16.47 -13.78
CA VAL A 26 -20.28 -15.69 -12.55
C VAL A 26 -21.41 -14.69 -12.80
N THR A 27 -22.41 -14.68 -11.93
CA THR A 27 -23.47 -13.68 -11.92
C THR A 27 -22.98 -12.43 -11.21
N VAL A 28 -22.91 -11.31 -11.92
CA VAL A 28 -22.52 -10.00 -11.37
C VAL A 28 -23.78 -9.19 -11.08
N ILE A 29 -23.93 -8.75 -9.83
CA ILE A 29 -25.05 -7.92 -9.37
C ILE A 29 -24.48 -6.57 -8.94
N THR A 30 -24.89 -5.51 -9.61
CA THR A 30 -24.43 -4.15 -9.32
C THR A 30 -25.41 -3.43 -8.41
N GLY A 31 -24.92 -2.92 -7.29
CA GLY A 31 -25.71 -2.17 -6.33
C GLY A 31 -25.05 -2.10 -4.95
N GLU A 32 -25.71 -1.41 -4.04
CA GLU A 32 -25.32 -1.40 -2.62
C GLU A 32 -25.81 -2.68 -1.96
N ALA A 33 -24.87 -3.46 -1.44
CA ALA A 33 -25.14 -4.72 -0.77
C ALA A 33 -25.13 -4.55 0.76
N ILE A 34 -26.06 -5.21 1.42
CA ILE A 34 -26.17 -5.23 2.90
C ILE A 34 -26.08 -6.68 3.37
N LEU A 35 -25.10 -6.97 4.21
CA LEU A 35 -24.97 -8.28 4.84
C LEU A 35 -25.94 -8.39 6.01
N LYS A 36 -26.74 -9.43 6.00
CA LYS A 36 -27.72 -9.78 7.03
C LYS A 36 -27.29 -11.08 7.75
N PRO A 37 -27.93 -11.43 8.90
CA PRO A 37 -27.75 -12.74 9.52
C PRO A 37 -27.98 -13.89 8.53
N ASP A 38 -27.50 -15.08 8.88
CA ASP A 38 -27.70 -16.32 8.14
C ASP A 38 -27.15 -16.31 6.69
N ARG A 39 -26.08 -15.55 6.46
CA ARG A 39 -25.41 -15.44 5.14
C ARG A 39 -26.31 -14.91 4.03
N VAL A 40 -27.23 -14.04 4.38
CA VAL A 40 -28.09 -13.34 3.43
C VAL A 40 -27.41 -12.03 3.02
N VAL A 41 -27.33 -11.77 1.71
CA VAL A 41 -26.89 -10.50 1.14
C VAL A 41 -28.06 -9.86 0.42
N GLU A 42 -28.48 -8.70 0.87
CA GLU A 42 -29.55 -7.92 0.25
C GLU A 42 -28.96 -6.88 -0.69
N CYS A 43 -29.41 -6.84 -1.94
CA CYS A 43 -29.02 -5.84 -2.92
C CYS A 43 -30.21 -5.45 -3.81
N GLY A 44 -30.52 -4.16 -3.91
CA GLY A 44 -31.65 -3.66 -4.71
C GLY A 44 -33.01 -4.22 -4.31
N GLY A 45 -33.22 -4.54 -3.02
CA GLY A 45 -34.47 -5.15 -2.51
C GLY A 45 -34.58 -6.66 -2.78
N VAL A 46 -33.58 -7.31 -3.34
CA VAL A 46 -33.52 -8.75 -3.55
C VAL A 46 -32.57 -9.38 -2.55
N ALA A 47 -33.00 -10.45 -1.89
CA ALA A 47 -32.19 -11.23 -0.96
C ALA A 47 -31.53 -12.41 -1.68
N TYR A 48 -30.21 -12.53 -1.52
CA TYR A 48 -29.40 -13.61 -2.04
C TYR A 48 -28.85 -14.42 -0.87
N THR A 49 -28.87 -15.74 -0.98
CA THR A 49 -28.33 -16.65 0.03
C THR A 49 -27.26 -17.54 -0.60
N GLY A 50 -26.19 -17.80 0.13
CA GLY A 50 -25.10 -18.69 -0.28
C GLY A 50 -24.73 -19.69 0.81
N LYS A 51 -24.11 -20.81 0.43
CA LYS A 51 -23.49 -21.71 1.40
C LYS A 51 -22.36 -20.99 2.14
N ASN A 52 -21.62 -20.17 1.42
CA ASN A 52 -20.53 -19.34 1.94
C ASN A 52 -20.69 -17.91 1.43
N VAL A 53 -20.21 -16.93 2.21
CA VAL A 53 -20.12 -15.52 1.85
C VAL A 53 -18.68 -15.08 2.03
N VAL A 54 -18.12 -14.40 1.04
CA VAL A 54 -16.79 -13.79 1.12
C VAL A 54 -16.94 -12.27 1.11
N ILE A 55 -16.51 -11.62 2.19
CA ILE A 55 -16.50 -10.16 2.31
C ILE A 55 -15.18 -9.64 1.69
N ALA A 56 -15.29 -8.87 0.63
CA ALA A 56 -14.14 -8.28 -0.08
C ALA A 56 -14.39 -6.79 -0.37
N THR A 57 -14.93 -6.07 0.61
CA THR A 57 -15.37 -4.68 0.48
C THR A 57 -14.22 -3.66 0.47
N GLY A 58 -12.99 -4.13 0.75
CA GLY A 58 -11.79 -3.34 0.62
C GLY A 58 -11.66 -2.21 1.65
N SER A 59 -11.06 -1.11 1.23
CA SER A 59 -10.80 0.07 2.05
C SER A 59 -11.11 1.36 1.31
N VAL A 60 -11.21 2.46 2.07
CA VAL A 60 -11.40 3.83 1.55
C VAL A 60 -10.33 4.77 2.10
N PRO A 61 -9.98 5.84 1.39
CA PRO A 61 -9.06 6.86 1.90
C PRO A 61 -9.52 7.41 3.25
N MET A 62 -8.57 7.67 4.14
CA MET A 62 -8.85 8.27 5.44
C MET A 62 -8.70 9.79 5.32
N MET A 63 -9.81 10.51 5.55
CA MET A 63 -9.80 11.96 5.69
C MET A 63 -9.67 12.29 7.18
N ILE A 64 -8.51 12.85 7.58
CA ILE A 64 -8.27 13.26 8.97
C ILE A 64 -9.03 14.58 9.22
N PRO A 65 -9.78 14.68 10.32
CA PRO A 65 -10.62 15.85 10.61
C PRO A 65 -9.79 17.02 11.17
N VAL A 66 -8.80 17.49 10.39
CA VAL A 66 -8.14 18.78 10.67
C VAL A 66 -9.02 19.92 10.16
N PRO A 67 -9.02 21.11 10.80
CA PRO A 67 -9.72 22.27 10.28
C PRO A 67 -9.35 22.55 8.83
N GLY A 68 -10.34 22.71 7.94
CA GLY A 68 -10.13 22.91 6.50
C GLY A 68 -9.88 21.63 5.70
N HIS A 69 -10.07 20.43 6.28
CA HIS A 69 -9.93 19.16 5.56
C HIS A 69 -10.89 19.05 4.35
N GLU A 70 -12.00 19.80 4.36
CA GLU A 70 -12.95 19.88 3.25
C GLU A 70 -12.36 20.51 1.98
N TYR A 71 -11.24 21.21 2.08
CA TYR A 71 -10.48 21.76 0.93
C TYR A 71 -9.46 20.77 0.39
N CYS A 72 -9.21 19.66 1.10
CA CYS A 72 -8.27 18.65 0.68
C CYS A 72 -8.91 17.66 -0.29
N ILE A 73 -8.11 17.11 -1.18
CA ILE A 73 -8.47 15.95 -2.00
C ILE A 73 -7.83 14.68 -1.45
N ASP A 74 -8.48 13.56 -1.67
CA ASP A 74 -7.89 12.24 -1.43
C ASP A 74 -7.12 11.73 -2.67
N SER A 75 -6.59 10.50 -2.60
CA SER A 75 -5.88 9.88 -3.71
C SER A 75 -6.76 9.70 -4.95
N THR A 76 -8.05 9.45 -4.78
CA THR A 76 -9.01 9.33 -5.90
C THR A 76 -9.20 10.68 -6.58
N GLY A 77 -9.37 11.75 -5.79
CA GLY A 77 -9.46 13.11 -6.29
C GLY A 77 -8.19 13.56 -7.02
N ALA A 78 -7.01 13.21 -6.47
CA ALA A 78 -5.73 13.52 -7.10
C ALA A 78 -5.58 12.84 -8.48
N LEU A 79 -5.95 11.56 -8.58
CA LEU A 79 -5.95 10.81 -9.85
C LEU A 79 -6.99 11.30 -10.86
N ALA A 80 -8.00 12.06 -10.42
CA ALA A 80 -9.07 12.60 -11.25
C ALA A 80 -8.88 14.07 -11.64
N LEU A 81 -7.83 14.74 -11.15
CA LEU A 81 -7.57 16.15 -11.47
C LEU A 81 -7.53 16.37 -12.99
N PRO A 82 -8.32 17.31 -13.53
CA PRO A 82 -8.36 17.59 -14.96
C PRO A 82 -7.10 18.31 -15.44
N GLU A 83 -6.49 19.09 -14.59
CA GLU A 83 -5.31 19.90 -14.86
C GLU A 83 -4.21 19.63 -13.83
N LEU A 84 -2.97 19.81 -14.24
CA LEU A 84 -1.81 19.66 -13.38
C LEU A 84 -1.68 20.91 -12.49
N PRO A 85 -1.73 20.77 -11.16
CA PRO A 85 -1.54 21.91 -10.26
C PRO A 85 -0.07 22.37 -10.31
N ALA A 86 0.16 23.68 -10.23
CA ALA A 86 1.52 24.22 -10.16
C ALA A 86 2.22 23.86 -8.84
N SER A 87 1.44 23.68 -7.76
CA SER A 87 1.98 23.29 -6.45
C SER A 87 0.98 22.43 -5.66
N MET A 88 1.54 21.49 -4.89
CA MET A 88 0.75 20.57 -4.06
C MET A 88 1.46 20.30 -2.73
N VAL A 89 0.71 20.36 -1.64
CA VAL A 89 1.12 19.80 -0.35
C VAL A 89 0.53 18.42 -0.21
N VAL A 90 1.38 17.43 0.11
CA VAL A 90 0.99 16.05 0.37
C VAL A 90 1.07 15.79 1.87
N MET A 91 -0.07 15.55 2.50
CA MET A 91 -0.17 15.17 3.91
C MET A 91 -0.09 13.66 4.04
N GLY A 92 1.06 13.17 4.53
CA GLY A 92 1.40 11.77 4.70
C GLY A 92 2.58 11.31 3.85
N GLY A 93 3.58 10.73 4.51
CA GLY A 93 4.82 10.18 3.92
C GLY A 93 4.80 8.66 3.75
N GLY A 94 3.60 8.09 3.65
CA GLY A 94 3.39 6.67 3.32
C GLY A 94 3.43 6.42 1.80
N VAL A 95 3.20 5.16 1.40
CA VAL A 95 3.30 4.68 0.01
C VAL A 95 2.51 5.57 -0.96
N ILE A 96 1.19 5.73 -0.73
CA ILE A 96 0.31 6.49 -1.63
C ILE A 96 0.76 7.95 -1.77
N GLY A 97 1.13 8.59 -0.64
CA GLY A 97 1.59 9.98 -0.64
C GLY A 97 2.85 10.17 -1.45
N LEU A 98 3.82 9.27 -1.29
CA LEU A 98 5.12 9.37 -1.97
C LEU A 98 5.04 8.99 -3.46
N GLU A 99 4.23 7.99 -3.83
CA GLU A 99 3.99 7.64 -5.24
C GLU A 99 3.37 8.81 -6.00
N LEU A 100 2.31 9.42 -5.45
CA LEU A 100 1.67 10.57 -6.07
C LEU A 100 2.60 11.80 -6.05
N ALA A 101 3.35 12.02 -4.96
CA ALA A 101 4.35 13.08 -4.90
C ALA A 101 5.38 12.97 -6.03
N CYS A 102 5.92 11.76 -6.26
CA CYS A 102 6.85 11.50 -7.36
C CYS A 102 6.21 11.70 -8.73
N ALA A 103 5.00 11.17 -8.93
CA ALA A 103 4.29 11.30 -10.21
C ALA A 103 4.01 12.78 -10.56
N PHE A 104 3.46 13.55 -9.62
CA PHE A 104 3.18 14.97 -9.85
C PHE A 104 4.46 15.81 -10.00
N ALA A 105 5.52 15.51 -9.21
CA ALA A 105 6.81 16.18 -9.35
C ALA A 105 7.43 15.93 -10.72
N ALA A 106 7.36 14.70 -11.24
CA ALA A 106 7.85 14.35 -12.57
C ALA A 106 7.13 15.11 -13.70
N PHE A 107 5.88 15.52 -13.47
CA PHE A 107 5.13 16.41 -14.38
C PHE A 107 5.37 17.90 -14.15
N GLY A 108 6.17 18.28 -13.16
CA GLY A 108 6.55 19.65 -12.90
C GLY A 108 5.79 20.36 -11.77
N THR A 109 4.91 19.65 -11.05
CA THR A 109 4.27 20.20 -9.84
C THR A 109 5.30 20.39 -8.72
N LYS A 110 5.32 21.56 -8.07
CA LYS A 110 6.12 21.79 -6.88
C LYS A 110 5.51 21.06 -5.68
N ILE A 111 6.21 20.07 -5.14
CA ILE A 111 5.70 19.20 -4.07
C ILE A 111 6.34 19.52 -2.72
N THR A 112 5.49 19.57 -1.69
CA THR A 112 5.92 19.55 -0.27
C THR A 112 5.19 18.41 0.44
N VAL A 113 5.93 17.42 0.93
CA VAL A 113 5.39 16.34 1.77
C VAL A 113 5.49 16.75 3.23
N VAL A 114 4.38 16.65 3.96
CA VAL A 114 4.28 16.89 5.41
C VAL A 114 3.94 15.57 6.09
N GLU A 115 4.90 15.04 6.86
CA GLU A 115 4.77 13.74 7.55
C GLU A 115 4.94 13.93 9.06
N MET A 116 3.99 13.43 9.82
CA MET A 116 3.97 13.53 11.29
C MET A 116 5.05 12.67 11.95
N LEU A 117 5.35 11.53 11.38
CA LEU A 117 6.40 10.65 11.87
C LEU A 117 7.80 11.23 11.55
N PRO A 118 8.82 10.86 12.31
CA PRO A 118 10.18 11.32 12.07
C PRO A 118 10.79 10.77 10.77
N GLU A 119 10.24 9.69 10.23
CA GLU A 119 10.73 8.99 9.04
C GLU A 119 9.58 8.74 8.06
N LEU A 120 9.90 8.72 6.77
CA LEU A 120 9.00 8.27 5.70
C LEU A 120 8.96 6.73 5.70
N LEU A 121 7.88 6.14 5.16
CA LEU A 121 7.75 4.69 4.99
C LEU A 121 8.22 3.87 6.21
N PRO A 122 7.61 4.02 7.38
CA PRO A 122 8.13 3.49 8.64
C PRO A 122 8.19 1.96 8.75
N ARG A 123 7.64 1.24 7.75
CA ARG A 123 7.69 -0.23 7.68
C ARG A 123 8.83 -0.74 6.79
N GLU A 124 9.54 0.14 6.10
CA GLU A 124 10.61 -0.19 5.17
C GLU A 124 11.98 -0.13 5.85
N GLN A 125 12.97 -0.80 5.24
CA GLN A 125 14.35 -0.74 5.70
C GLN A 125 14.86 0.71 5.68
N LYS A 126 15.30 1.22 6.83
CA LYS A 126 15.69 2.65 6.99
C LYS A 126 16.75 3.11 6.01
N GLU A 127 17.75 2.24 5.73
CA GLU A 127 18.83 2.55 4.79
C GLU A 127 18.28 2.70 3.37
N ALA A 128 17.31 1.87 2.98
CA ALA A 128 16.64 1.96 1.69
C ALA A 128 15.82 3.26 1.59
N VAL A 129 15.07 3.60 2.63
CA VAL A 129 14.31 4.87 2.72
C VAL A 129 15.23 6.08 2.63
N ARG A 130 16.43 6.05 3.22
CA ARG A 130 17.41 7.13 3.12
C ARG A 130 17.91 7.32 1.67
N VAL A 131 18.16 6.23 0.95
CA VAL A 131 18.51 6.29 -0.48
C VAL A 131 17.38 6.91 -1.28
N LEU A 132 16.15 6.40 -1.13
CA LEU A 132 14.96 6.93 -1.79
C LEU A 132 14.76 8.42 -1.48
N THR A 133 14.82 8.81 -0.21
CA THR A 133 14.66 10.21 0.22
C THR A 133 15.66 11.15 -0.46
N ARG A 134 16.90 10.70 -0.64
CA ARG A 134 17.93 11.48 -1.34
C ARG A 134 17.58 11.68 -2.82
N GLU A 135 17.12 10.64 -3.49
CA GLU A 135 16.73 10.72 -4.90
C GLU A 135 15.48 11.59 -5.09
N MET A 136 14.46 11.46 -4.23
CA MET A 136 13.27 12.32 -4.25
C MET A 136 13.62 13.80 -4.03
N LYS A 137 14.63 14.13 -3.20
CA LYS A 137 15.14 15.51 -3.07
C LYS A 137 15.72 16.03 -4.37
N LYS A 138 16.40 15.19 -5.16
CA LYS A 138 16.93 15.59 -6.49
C LYS A 138 15.80 15.89 -7.48
N LEU A 139 14.62 15.25 -7.32
CA LEU A 139 13.40 15.59 -8.06
C LEU A 139 12.73 16.90 -7.60
N GLY A 140 13.33 17.61 -6.63
CA GLY A 140 12.80 18.85 -6.10
C GLY A 140 11.68 18.69 -5.07
N ILE A 141 11.42 17.50 -4.57
CA ILE A 141 10.40 17.25 -3.54
C ILE A 141 10.93 17.73 -2.18
N SER A 142 10.23 18.68 -1.57
CA SER A 142 10.48 19.12 -0.19
C SER A 142 9.80 18.15 0.78
N MET A 143 10.53 17.69 1.80
CA MET A 143 10.01 16.76 2.81
C MET A 143 10.18 17.35 4.20
N LYS A 144 9.07 17.45 4.92
CA LYS A 144 8.94 17.92 6.31
C LYS A 144 8.51 16.75 7.17
N THR A 145 9.48 16.01 7.73
CA THR A 145 9.23 14.91 8.66
C THR A 145 9.23 15.40 10.11
N GLY A 146 8.49 14.73 10.99
CA GLY A 146 8.20 15.21 12.34
C GLY A 146 7.30 16.47 12.33
N ALA A 147 6.54 16.65 11.26
CA ALA A 147 5.70 17.82 11.01
C ALA A 147 4.20 17.44 11.10
N LYS A 148 3.49 18.00 12.06
CA LYS A 148 2.08 17.72 12.28
C LYS A 148 1.21 18.74 11.54
N MET A 149 0.38 18.30 10.61
CA MET A 149 -0.61 19.18 9.98
C MET A 149 -1.60 19.70 11.04
N LEU A 150 -1.78 21.00 11.10
CA LEU A 150 -2.67 21.66 12.04
C LEU A 150 -3.99 22.07 11.39
N ARG A 151 -3.95 22.68 10.19
CA ARG A 151 -5.11 23.14 9.46
C ARG A 151 -4.79 23.47 8.01
N VAL A 152 -5.82 23.55 7.20
CA VAL A 152 -5.76 24.07 5.82
C VAL A 152 -6.72 25.26 5.69
N GLU A 153 -6.25 26.35 5.16
CA GLU A 153 -7.00 27.62 5.06
C GLU A 153 -7.06 28.07 3.60
N LYS A 154 -8.12 28.80 3.24
CA LYS A 154 -8.14 29.52 1.97
C LYS A 154 -7.26 30.77 2.08
N ASN A 155 -6.40 31.01 1.10
CA ASN A 155 -5.54 32.16 0.98
C ASN A 155 -5.65 32.76 -0.43
N GLY A 156 -6.71 33.55 -0.67
CA GLY A 156 -7.06 34.00 -2.00
C GLY A 156 -7.49 32.84 -2.89
N GLU A 157 -6.81 32.66 -4.02
CA GLU A 157 -7.02 31.55 -4.94
C GLU A 157 -6.23 30.26 -4.54
N LEU A 158 -5.33 30.40 -3.56
CA LEU A 158 -4.52 29.30 -3.06
C LEU A 158 -5.10 28.70 -1.77
N LEU A 159 -4.56 27.56 -1.39
CA LEU A 159 -4.70 26.97 -0.07
C LEU A 159 -3.41 27.21 0.72
N ARG A 160 -3.55 27.46 2.02
CA ARG A 160 -2.44 27.53 2.97
C ARG A 160 -2.48 26.32 3.89
N ALA A 161 -1.50 25.44 3.72
CA ALA A 161 -1.28 24.31 4.61
C ALA A 161 -0.39 24.73 5.78
N VAL A 162 -0.94 24.72 6.99
CA VAL A 162 -0.24 25.11 8.23
C VAL A 162 0.08 23.86 9.04
N TYR A 163 1.33 23.72 9.42
CA TYR A 163 1.82 22.57 10.19
C TYR A 163 2.78 23.02 11.29
N GLU A 164 2.86 22.21 12.34
CA GLU A 164 3.84 22.38 13.41
C GLU A 164 5.10 21.56 13.09
N LEU A 165 6.25 22.20 13.11
CA LEU A 165 7.56 21.55 12.98
C LEU A 165 8.47 22.05 14.11
N LYS A 166 8.96 21.12 14.94
CA LYS A 166 9.86 21.43 16.08
C LYS A 166 9.29 22.47 17.05
N GLY A 167 7.97 22.47 17.26
CA GLY A 167 7.28 23.37 18.17
C GLY A 167 6.98 24.77 17.60
N ALA A 168 7.26 25.02 16.31
CA ALA A 168 6.92 26.24 15.62
C ALA A 168 5.91 26.00 14.49
N GLU A 169 4.96 26.92 14.30
CA GLU A 169 4.07 26.88 13.16
C GLU A 169 4.82 27.34 11.90
N GLU A 170 4.77 26.51 10.86
CA GLU A 170 5.19 26.84 9.51
C GLU A 170 3.99 26.73 8.56
N ALA A 171 4.06 27.40 7.42
CA ALA A 171 3.00 27.33 6.41
C ALA A 171 3.57 27.25 4.99
N VAL A 172 2.82 26.60 4.10
CA VAL A 172 3.10 26.53 2.66
C VAL A 172 1.83 26.86 1.91
N ASP A 173 1.91 27.82 1.00
CA ASP A 173 0.83 28.11 0.06
C ASP A 173 0.94 27.20 -1.16
N CYS A 174 -0.20 26.64 -1.60
CA CYS A 174 -0.28 25.68 -2.71
C CYS A 174 -1.65 25.74 -3.39
N GLU A 175 -1.74 25.19 -4.60
CA GLU A 175 -3.01 25.09 -5.32
C GLU A 175 -3.86 23.91 -4.83
N GLN A 176 -3.21 22.83 -4.39
CA GLN A 176 -3.89 21.62 -3.91
C GLN A 176 -3.26 21.08 -2.63
N VAL A 177 -4.09 20.50 -1.77
CA VAL A 177 -3.65 19.69 -0.62
C VAL A 177 -4.17 18.26 -0.81
N LEU A 178 -3.26 17.31 -0.97
CA LEU A 178 -3.56 15.89 -1.02
C LEU A 178 -3.47 15.30 0.39
N MET A 179 -4.56 14.72 0.87
CA MET A 179 -4.59 13.97 2.12
C MET A 179 -4.35 12.48 1.83
N ALA A 180 -3.15 12.01 2.12
CA ALA A 180 -2.70 10.62 1.95
C ALA A 180 -2.27 10.00 3.28
N ALA A 181 -3.02 10.28 4.35
CA ALA A 181 -2.69 9.92 5.73
C ALA A 181 -3.11 8.49 6.13
N GLY A 182 -3.43 7.65 5.15
CA GLY A 182 -3.77 6.25 5.32
C GLY A 182 -5.12 5.86 4.71
N ARG A 183 -5.51 4.61 4.98
CA ARG A 183 -6.77 4.02 4.55
C ARG A 183 -7.50 3.42 5.75
N ARG A 184 -8.81 3.34 5.68
CA ARG A 184 -9.64 2.63 6.66
C ARG A 184 -10.46 1.57 5.96
N THR A 185 -10.78 0.51 6.67
CA THR A 185 -11.65 -0.56 6.19
C THR A 185 -13.01 -0.02 5.71
N ASN A 186 -13.52 -0.60 4.64
CA ASN A 186 -14.85 -0.30 4.15
C ASN A 186 -15.85 -1.32 4.68
N LEU A 187 -16.63 -0.91 5.67
CA LEU A 187 -17.72 -1.71 6.28
C LEU A 187 -19.09 -1.21 5.83
N SER A 188 -19.19 -0.50 4.70
CA SER A 188 -20.49 -0.07 4.16
C SER A 188 -21.37 -1.29 3.89
N GLY A 189 -22.60 -1.25 4.39
CA GLY A 189 -23.53 -2.39 4.29
C GLY A 189 -23.25 -3.55 5.26
N ILE A 190 -22.29 -3.38 6.20
CA ILE A 190 -21.94 -4.40 7.20
C ILE A 190 -22.09 -3.79 8.59
N ASP A 191 -23.16 -4.14 9.29
CA ASP A 191 -23.32 -3.82 10.71
C ASP A 191 -22.65 -4.94 11.53
N ALA A 192 -21.36 -4.78 11.79
CA ALA A 192 -20.57 -5.79 12.50
C ALA A 192 -21.12 -6.10 13.89
N GLN A 193 -21.67 -5.10 14.60
CA GLN A 193 -22.23 -5.28 15.93
C GLN A 193 -23.52 -6.11 15.88
N ALA A 194 -24.45 -5.78 14.99
CA ALA A 194 -25.70 -6.52 14.83
C ALA A 194 -25.48 -7.96 14.34
N LEU A 195 -24.44 -8.19 13.53
CA LEU A 195 -24.06 -9.51 13.04
C LEU A 195 -23.23 -10.32 14.04
N GLY A 196 -22.69 -9.70 15.08
CA GLY A 196 -21.72 -10.34 15.97
C GLY A 196 -20.38 -10.61 15.29
N LEU A 197 -20.03 -9.87 14.22
CA LEU A 197 -18.79 -10.00 13.48
C LEU A 197 -17.63 -9.37 14.27
N ALA A 198 -16.56 -10.13 14.49
CA ALA A 198 -15.40 -9.67 15.23
C ALA A 198 -14.56 -8.69 14.44
N LEU A 199 -14.22 -7.56 15.07
CA LEU A 199 -13.30 -6.55 14.53
C LEU A 199 -12.12 -6.38 15.48
N ASP A 200 -10.94 -6.07 14.91
CA ASP A 200 -9.76 -5.67 15.68
C ASP A 200 -9.83 -4.20 16.16
N GLN A 201 -8.78 -3.75 16.82
CA GLN A 201 -8.68 -2.37 17.32
C GLN A 201 -8.67 -1.31 16.22
N LYS A 202 -8.26 -1.69 14.99
CA LYS A 202 -8.24 -0.83 13.79
C LYS A 202 -9.54 -0.94 12.98
N LYS A 203 -10.53 -1.68 13.50
CA LYS A 203 -11.80 -2.00 12.85
C LYS A 203 -11.66 -2.84 11.57
N CYS A 204 -10.58 -3.63 11.46
CA CYS A 204 -10.46 -4.66 10.43
C CYS A 204 -11.24 -5.91 10.86
N ILE A 205 -11.80 -6.64 9.90
CA ILE A 205 -12.46 -7.91 10.17
C ILE A 205 -11.40 -8.92 10.61
N VAL A 206 -11.62 -9.56 11.77
CA VAL A 206 -10.72 -10.59 12.29
C VAL A 206 -10.97 -11.89 11.53
N VAL A 207 -9.89 -12.49 11.00
CA VAL A 207 -9.90 -13.78 10.31
C VAL A 207 -8.79 -14.68 10.84
N ASP A 208 -8.94 -15.99 10.65
CA ASP A 208 -7.88 -16.97 10.85
C ASP A 208 -6.98 -17.09 9.59
N ASP A 209 -6.04 -18.03 9.58
CA ASP A 209 -5.13 -18.27 8.46
C ASP A 209 -5.81 -18.89 7.21
N HIS A 210 -7.05 -19.35 7.33
CA HIS A 210 -7.91 -19.77 6.23
C HIS A 210 -8.91 -18.70 5.80
N MET A 211 -8.73 -17.46 6.26
CA MET A 211 -9.61 -16.32 6.01
C MET A 211 -11.05 -16.49 6.54
N ARG A 212 -11.28 -17.41 7.49
CA ARG A 212 -12.57 -17.57 8.15
C ARG A 212 -12.77 -16.44 9.15
N THR A 213 -13.95 -15.86 9.17
CA THR A 213 -14.38 -14.98 10.26
C THR A 213 -14.88 -15.81 11.45
N ASN A 214 -15.28 -15.15 12.54
CA ASN A 214 -15.97 -15.83 13.65
C ASN A 214 -17.40 -16.27 13.32
N LEU A 215 -17.94 -15.91 12.15
CA LEU A 215 -19.27 -16.30 11.71
C LEU A 215 -19.16 -17.54 10.79
N PRO A 216 -19.87 -18.65 11.07
CA PRO A 216 -19.77 -19.87 10.25
C PRO A 216 -20.13 -19.64 8.78
N GLY A 217 -19.24 -20.04 7.87
CA GLY A 217 -19.42 -19.91 6.43
C GLY A 217 -19.29 -18.46 5.92
N VAL A 218 -18.74 -17.56 6.74
CA VAL A 218 -18.43 -16.19 6.35
C VAL A 218 -16.91 -15.99 6.38
N TYR A 219 -16.34 -15.61 5.26
CA TYR A 219 -14.91 -15.30 5.05
C TYR A 219 -14.74 -13.82 4.80
N ALA A 220 -13.51 -13.31 5.00
CA ALA A 220 -13.17 -11.95 4.59
C ALA A 220 -11.74 -11.91 4.02
N ILE A 221 -11.53 -11.10 2.98
CA ILE A 221 -10.25 -11.00 2.25
C ILE A 221 -9.96 -9.57 1.79
N GLY A 222 -8.71 -9.27 1.49
CA GLY A 222 -8.26 -7.98 0.98
C GLY A 222 -8.20 -6.91 2.07
N ASP A 223 -8.23 -5.65 1.68
CA ASP A 223 -8.00 -4.53 2.60
C ASP A 223 -8.92 -4.52 3.82
N VAL A 224 -10.09 -5.16 3.75
CA VAL A 224 -11.06 -5.19 4.85
C VAL A 224 -10.56 -6.00 6.06
N VAL A 225 -9.62 -6.93 5.85
CA VAL A 225 -8.95 -7.68 6.94
C VAL A 225 -7.67 -7.01 7.43
N GLY A 226 -7.23 -5.92 6.78
CA GLY A 226 -5.99 -5.22 7.10
C GLY A 226 -4.76 -5.85 6.45
N GLY A 227 -3.71 -6.09 7.23
CA GLY A 227 -2.48 -6.71 6.70
C GLY A 227 -1.71 -5.82 5.73
N TYR A 228 -1.35 -6.37 4.58
CA TYR A 228 -0.55 -5.67 3.56
C TYR A 228 -1.34 -4.65 2.75
N GLN A 229 -2.64 -4.82 2.58
CA GLN A 229 -3.51 -4.00 1.73
C GLN A 229 -2.98 -3.88 0.29
N LEU A 230 -2.58 -5.01 -0.29
CA LEU A 230 -2.03 -5.15 -1.63
C LEU A 230 -2.87 -6.13 -2.46
N ALA A 231 -3.01 -5.86 -3.75
CA ALA A 231 -3.85 -6.67 -4.63
C ALA A 231 -3.40 -8.14 -4.67
N HIS A 232 -2.10 -8.40 -4.79
CA HIS A 232 -1.57 -9.78 -4.83
C HIS A 232 -1.68 -10.49 -3.47
N ALA A 233 -1.64 -9.78 -2.34
CA ALA A 233 -1.98 -10.35 -1.04
C ALA A 233 -3.44 -10.77 -0.99
N ALA A 234 -4.36 -9.91 -1.45
CA ALA A 234 -5.79 -10.23 -1.53
C ALA A 234 -6.09 -11.43 -2.45
N TYR A 235 -5.32 -11.63 -3.53
CA TYR A 235 -5.42 -12.84 -4.36
C TYR A 235 -5.03 -14.09 -3.56
N ALA A 236 -3.91 -14.07 -2.84
CA ALA A 236 -3.47 -15.20 -2.02
C ALA A 236 -4.45 -15.51 -0.87
N GLU A 237 -5.02 -14.47 -0.25
CA GLU A 237 -6.08 -14.59 0.74
C GLU A 237 -7.35 -15.22 0.12
N GLY A 238 -7.71 -14.81 -1.10
CA GLY A 238 -8.83 -15.40 -1.84
C GLY A 238 -8.62 -16.88 -2.18
N GLU A 239 -7.40 -17.26 -2.54
CA GLU A 239 -7.03 -18.66 -2.77
C GLU A 239 -7.13 -19.48 -1.48
N ALA A 240 -6.67 -18.96 -0.33
CA ALA A 240 -6.76 -19.64 0.95
C ALA A 240 -8.24 -19.83 1.37
N ALA A 241 -9.07 -18.80 1.24
CA ALA A 241 -10.50 -18.89 1.50
C ALA A 241 -11.19 -19.93 0.59
N LEU A 242 -10.85 -19.95 -0.70
CA LEU A 242 -11.40 -20.89 -1.67
C LEU A 242 -10.97 -22.33 -1.36
N ALA A 243 -9.70 -22.54 -1.04
CA ALA A 243 -9.18 -23.86 -0.67
C ALA A 243 -9.95 -24.44 0.53
N ASP A 244 -10.15 -23.64 1.57
CA ASP A 244 -10.93 -24.04 2.73
C ASP A 244 -12.41 -24.36 2.40
N ILE A 245 -13.05 -23.53 1.58
CA ILE A 245 -14.43 -23.78 1.09
C ILE A 245 -14.53 -25.12 0.34
N LEU A 246 -13.47 -25.54 -0.35
CA LEU A 246 -13.39 -26.80 -1.09
C LEU A 246 -12.91 -27.98 -0.22
N GLY A 247 -12.57 -27.75 1.05
CA GLY A 247 -12.09 -28.76 1.98
C GLY A 247 -10.61 -29.08 1.83
N GLU A 248 -9.82 -28.16 1.24
CA GLU A 248 -8.38 -28.25 1.11
C GLU A 248 -7.70 -27.45 2.24
N ASP A 249 -6.59 -27.98 2.77
CA ASP A 249 -5.77 -27.31 3.79
C ASP A 249 -4.64 -26.50 3.12
N LYS A 250 -4.92 -25.22 2.81
CA LYS A 250 -3.97 -24.29 2.21
C LYS A 250 -4.06 -22.94 2.92
N PRO A 251 -3.39 -22.79 4.09
CA PRO A 251 -3.46 -21.54 4.86
C PRO A 251 -2.71 -20.40 4.16
N TYR A 252 -3.18 -19.18 4.40
CA TYR A 252 -2.49 -17.96 4.02
C TYR A 252 -1.24 -17.72 4.87
N GLY A 253 -0.25 -17.02 4.34
CA GLY A 253 0.96 -16.62 5.08
C GLY A 253 2.11 -17.62 4.97
N THR A 254 1.97 -18.66 4.15
CA THR A 254 3.06 -19.63 3.89
C THR A 254 4.18 -19.06 3.01
N MET A 255 3.86 -17.99 2.24
CA MET A 255 4.81 -17.31 1.36
C MET A 255 4.98 -15.85 1.79
N PRO A 256 6.21 -15.30 1.75
CA PRO A 256 6.41 -13.88 2.00
C PRO A 256 5.78 -13.04 0.89
N VAL A 257 5.23 -11.89 1.27
CA VAL A 257 4.56 -10.97 0.36
C VAL A 257 5.52 -9.84 -0.02
N PRO A 258 5.92 -9.70 -1.31
CA PRO A 258 6.72 -8.58 -1.74
C PRO A 258 5.89 -7.29 -1.74
N VAL A 259 6.54 -6.17 -1.42
CA VAL A 259 5.95 -4.83 -1.42
C VAL A 259 6.69 -3.97 -2.44
N CYS A 260 5.95 -3.26 -3.29
CA CYS A 260 6.53 -2.29 -4.22
C CYS A 260 5.91 -0.92 -3.97
N THR A 261 6.76 0.08 -3.76
CA THR A 261 6.41 1.49 -3.71
C THR A 261 6.91 2.13 -5.00
N TYR A 262 5.97 2.49 -5.88
CA TYR A 262 6.25 2.99 -7.24
C TYR A 262 6.63 4.47 -7.23
N THR A 263 7.64 4.78 -6.45
CA THR A 263 8.32 6.08 -6.42
C THR A 263 9.34 6.21 -7.56
N LEU A 264 10.06 7.30 -7.61
CA LEU A 264 11.18 7.54 -8.52
C LEU A 264 12.46 7.81 -7.71
N PRO A 265 13.37 6.81 -7.62
CA PRO A 265 13.28 5.42 -8.11
C PRO A 265 12.28 4.55 -7.32
N VAL A 266 11.95 3.38 -7.86
CA VAL A 266 11.10 2.39 -7.18
C VAL A 266 11.82 1.82 -5.95
N LEU A 267 11.08 1.64 -4.85
CA LEU A 267 11.52 0.85 -3.70
C LEU A 267 10.69 -0.44 -3.64
N ALA A 268 11.36 -1.59 -3.66
CA ALA A 268 10.74 -2.89 -3.51
C ALA A 268 11.37 -3.64 -2.33
N SER A 269 10.55 -4.34 -1.55
CA SER A 269 11.00 -5.07 -0.36
C SER A 269 10.27 -6.38 -0.17
N VAL A 270 10.88 -7.31 0.55
CA VAL A 270 10.28 -8.57 0.98
C VAL A 270 10.95 -9.05 2.27
N GLY A 271 10.17 -9.68 3.14
CA GLY A 271 10.67 -10.23 4.40
C GLY A 271 10.85 -9.17 5.49
N LEU A 272 11.82 -9.37 6.35
CA LEU A 272 12.03 -8.58 7.56
C LEU A 272 13.03 -7.44 7.33
N THR A 273 12.73 -6.27 7.90
CA THR A 273 13.75 -5.23 8.10
C THR A 273 14.70 -5.64 9.23
N THR A 274 15.82 -4.93 9.38
CA THR A 274 16.75 -5.16 10.50
C THR A 274 16.02 -5.10 11.84
N GLU A 275 15.21 -4.08 12.06
CA GLU A 275 14.47 -3.91 13.30
C GLU A 275 13.42 -5.00 13.54
N ALA A 276 12.72 -5.40 12.45
CA ALA A 276 11.74 -6.48 12.53
C ALA A 276 12.41 -7.84 12.81
N ALA A 277 13.59 -8.09 12.27
CA ALA A 277 14.38 -9.28 12.54
C ALA A 277 14.88 -9.32 13.99
N GLU A 278 15.38 -8.21 14.53
CA GLU A 278 15.74 -8.08 15.95
C GLU A 278 14.53 -8.36 16.86
N ALA A 279 13.38 -7.74 16.54
CA ALA A 279 12.14 -7.95 17.30
C ALA A 279 11.65 -9.41 17.26
N ALA A 280 11.96 -10.14 16.18
CA ALA A 280 11.66 -11.56 16.02
C ALA A 280 12.71 -12.49 16.67
N GLY A 281 13.75 -11.93 17.30
CA GLY A 281 14.77 -12.67 18.06
C GLY A 281 15.96 -13.18 17.23
N TYR A 282 16.12 -12.67 15.99
CA TYR A 282 17.32 -12.94 15.17
C TYR A 282 18.47 -12.00 15.55
N GLU A 283 19.69 -12.36 15.15
CA GLU A 283 20.86 -11.46 15.16
C GLU A 283 21.12 -10.97 13.71
N PRO A 284 20.44 -9.89 13.26
CA PRO A 284 20.53 -9.50 11.86
C PRO A 284 21.86 -8.84 11.53
N VAL A 285 22.35 -9.15 10.32
CA VAL A 285 23.45 -8.46 9.66
C VAL A 285 22.91 -7.85 8.37
N LEU A 286 23.17 -6.56 8.15
CA LEU A 286 22.77 -5.86 6.95
C LEU A 286 23.92 -5.80 5.95
N GLY A 287 23.76 -6.48 4.83
CA GLY A 287 24.60 -6.35 3.64
C GLY A 287 24.04 -5.31 2.68
N ALA A 288 24.92 -4.64 1.90
CA ALA A 288 24.47 -3.69 0.91
C ALA A 288 25.38 -3.71 -0.33
N PHE A 289 24.77 -3.55 -1.52
CA PHE A 289 25.46 -3.45 -2.80
C PHE A 289 24.92 -2.26 -3.59
N ASP A 290 25.83 -1.41 -4.07
CA ASP A 290 25.51 -0.20 -4.82
C ASP A 290 25.48 -0.49 -6.33
N TYR A 291 24.49 0.03 -7.06
CA TYR A 291 24.40 -0.10 -8.51
C TYR A 291 25.62 0.48 -9.22
N GLY A 292 26.26 1.50 -8.63
CA GLY A 292 27.50 2.07 -9.13
C GLY A 292 28.70 1.09 -9.16
N ALA A 293 28.57 -0.08 -8.52
CA ALA A 293 29.56 -1.16 -8.62
C ALA A 293 29.24 -2.20 -9.72
N ASN A 294 28.11 -2.02 -10.45
CA ASN A 294 27.69 -2.90 -11.54
C ASN A 294 27.89 -2.20 -12.90
N GLY A 295 28.65 -2.84 -13.80
CA GLY A 295 29.00 -2.24 -15.09
C GLY A 295 27.78 -2.00 -15.99
N MET A 296 26.76 -2.85 -15.96
CA MET A 296 25.54 -2.67 -16.74
C MET A 296 24.72 -1.50 -16.20
N ALA A 297 24.53 -1.42 -14.89
CA ALA A 297 23.85 -0.30 -14.26
C ALA A 297 24.52 1.04 -14.56
N LEU A 298 25.86 1.08 -14.55
CA LEU A 298 26.63 2.26 -14.95
C LEU A 298 26.42 2.63 -16.42
N ALA A 299 26.38 1.64 -17.31
CA ALA A 299 26.17 1.88 -18.74
C ALA A 299 24.76 2.43 -19.03
N GLU A 300 23.77 2.03 -18.26
CA GLU A 300 22.37 2.50 -18.33
C GLU A 300 22.16 3.82 -17.57
N GLY A 301 23.12 4.28 -16.79
CA GLY A 301 22.97 5.43 -15.90
C GLY A 301 22.02 5.16 -14.74
N ALA A 302 21.76 3.87 -14.44
CA ALA A 302 20.87 3.45 -13.38
C ALA A 302 21.45 3.77 -12.01
N VAL A 303 20.60 4.27 -11.11
CA VAL A 303 20.95 4.56 -9.72
C VAL A 303 20.17 3.67 -8.79
N GLY A 304 20.84 3.12 -7.78
CA GLY A 304 20.15 2.27 -6.83
C GLY A 304 21.07 1.57 -5.85
N ARG A 305 20.42 0.83 -4.94
CA ARG A 305 21.10 0.02 -3.94
C ARG A 305 20.26 -1.16 -3.52
N VAL A 306 20.89 -2.30 -3.35
CA VAL A 306 20.31 -3.52 -2.79
C VAL A 306 20.74 -3.64 -1.33
N PHE A 307 19.82 -4.02 -0.47
CA PHE A 307 20.05 -4.32 0.94
C PHE A 307 19.55 -5.72 1.22
N VAL A 308 20.36 -6.52 1.92
CA VAL A 308 20.00 -7.88 2.34
C VAL A 308 20.17 -7.97 3.84
N VAL A 309 19.11 -8.35 4.53
CA VAL A 309 19.11 -8.69 5.95
C VAL A 309 19.29 -10.19 6.07
N ALA A 310 20.38 -10.63 6.72
CA ALA A 310 20.64 -12.04 6.98
C ALA A 310 20.80 -12.29 8.48
N ASP A 311 20.46 -13.48 8.93
CA ASP A 311 20.76 -13.90 10.31
C ASP A 311 22.23 -14.27 10.44
N LYS A 312 22.93 -13.68 11.38
CA LYS A 312 24.35 -13.87 11.64
C LYS A 312 24.70 -15.34 11.95
N ASN A 313 23.81 -16.04 12.63
CA ASN A 313 24.09 -17.39 13.13
C ASN A 313 23.85 -18.46 12.07
N THR A 314 22.82 -18.30 11.24
CA THR A 314 22.42 -19.29 10.24
C THR A 314 22.76 -18.86 8.81
N THR A 315 23.16 -17.62 8.61
CA THR A 315 23.38 -16.97 7.31
C THR A 315 22.15 -16.92 6.40
N LYS A 316 20.96 -17.28 6.92
CA LYS A 316 19.70 -17.26 6.16
C LYS A 316 19.28 -15.82 5.84
N THR A 317 18.79 -15.62 4.64
CA THR A 317 18.18 -14.37 4.21
C THR A 317 16.84 -14.19 4.91
N LEU A 318 16.72 -13.11 5.68
CA LEU A 318 15.51 -12.74 6.40
C LEU A 318 14.68 -11.70 5.65
N GLY A 319 15.34 -10.86 4.85
CA GLY A 319 14.67 -9.83 4.07
C GLY A 319 15.58 -9.17 3.06
N VAL A 320 14.97 -8.57 2.05
CA VAL A 320 15.64 -7.83 0.97
C VAL A 320 14.90 -6.54 0.69
N SER A 321 15.64 -5.45 0.51
CA SER A 321 15.09 -4.17 0.04
C SER A 321 15.93 -3.65 -1.12
N ILE A 322 15.29 -3.23 -2.19
CA ILE A 322 15.92 -2.76 -3.42
C ILE A 322 15.37 -1.38 -3.74
N VAL A 323 16.26 -0.39 -3.85
CA VAL A 323 15.88 0.95 -4.34
C VAL A 323 16.60 1.17 -5.64
N GLY A 324 15.87 1.36 -6.73
CA GLY A 324 16.49 1.58 -8.04
C GLY A 324 15.60 1.15 -9.19
N GLU A 325 16.13 1.26 -10.37
CA GLU A 325 15.50 0.75 -11.59
C GLU A 325 15.40 -0.78 -11.54
N ASN A 326 14.34 -1.33 -12.11
CA ASN A 326 14.03 -2.76 -12.15
C ASN A 326 13.83 -3.41 -10.75
N SER A 327 13.66 -2.63 -9.68
CA SER A 327 13.46 -3.18 -8.33
C SER A 327 12.20 -4.04 -8.24
N ALA A 328 11.12 -3.65 -8.95
CA ALA A 328 9.85 -4.38 -8.95
C ALA A 328 9.95 -5.76 -9.62
N GLU A 329 10.84 -5.93 -10.58
CA GLU A 329 11.12 -7.21 -11.24
C GLU A 329 12.09 -8.05 -10.41
N MET A 330 13.15 -7.44 -9.90
CA MET A 330 14.20 -8.11 -9.13
C MET A 330 13.67 -8.66 -7.81
N ILE A 331 12.67 -8.02 -7.20
CA ILE A 331 12.12 -8.46 -5.92
C ILE A 331 11.46 -9.84 -6.00
N ALA A 332 11.01 -10.27 -7.18
CA ALA A 332 10.43 -11.60 -7.36
C ALA A 332 11.45 -12.71 -7.06
N PHE A 333 12.70 -12.55 -7.51
CA PHE A 333 13.79 -13.48 -7.20
C PHE A 333 14.14 -13.46 -5.71
N ALA A 334 14.22 -12.26 -5.12
CA ALA A 334 14.44 -12.10 -3.69
C ALA A 334 13.33 -12.74 -2.85
N THR A 335 12.08 -12.69 -3.31
CA THR A 335 10.94 -13.32 -2.65
C THR A 335 11.12 -14.84 -2.58
N ALA A 336 11.57 -15.47 -3.66
CA ALA A 336 11.88 -16.90 -3.67
C ALA A 336 13.01 -17.24 -2.70
N ALA A 337 14.08 -16.45 -2.69
CA ALA A 337 15.21 -16.65 -1.79
C ALA A 337 14.81 -16.54 -0.30
N VAL A 338 13.97 -15.57 0.05
CA VAL A 338 13.45 -15.41 1.41
C VAL A 338 12.51 -16.58 1.78
N ALA A 339 11.62 -16.97 0.86
CA ALA A 339 10.69 -18.08 1.07
C ALA A 339 11.41 -19.41 1.34
N GLU A 340 12.47 -19.70 0.56
CA GLU A 340 13.27 -20.91 0.67
C GLU A 340 14.36 -20.83 1.77
N GLY A 341 14.49 -19.66 2.40
CA GLY A 341 15.48 -19.40 3.45
C GLY A 341 16.92 -19.56 2.95
N TRP A 342 17.22 -19.06 1.74
CA TRP A 342 18.55 -19.12 1.15
C TRP A 342 19.59 -18.50 2.07
N THR A 343 20.74 -19.19 2.20
CA THR A 343 21.90 -18.63 2.90
C THR A 343 22.67 -17.67 1.99
N THR A 344 23.49 -16.82 2.58
CA THR A 344 24.36 -15.90 1.82
C THR A 344 25.25 -16.61 0.81
N GLU A 345 25.69 -17.85 1.11
CA GLU A 345 26.48 -18.68 0.18
C GLU A 345 25.68 -19.16 -1.04
N GLN A 346 24.36 -19.31 -0.89
CA GLN A 346 23.50 -19.74 -2.00
C GLN A 346 23.23 -18.62 -3.00
N TRP A 347 23.39 -17.36 -2.60
CA TRP A 347 23.32 -16.23 -3.51
C TRP A 347 24.53 -16.11 -4.45
N GLU A 348 25.68 -16.68 -4.06
CA GLU A 348 26.92 -16.63 -4.84
C GLU A 348 26.96 -17.68 -5.96
N LYS A 349 26.07 -18.66 -5.95
CA LYS A 349 25.99 -19.76 -6.92
C LYS A 349 24.93 -19.53 -7.99
#